data_066008b2c7ca70fb5978779c1aa4d796
#
_entry.id   066008b2c7ca70fb5978779c1aa4d796
#
_cell.length_a   1.000
_cell.length_b   1.000
_cell.length_c   1.000
_cell.angle_alpha   90.00
_cell.angle_beta   90.00
_cell.angle_gamma   90.00
#
_symmetry.space_group_name_H-M   'P 1'
#
loop_
_entity.id
_entity.type
_entity.pdbx_description
1 polymer ?
#
loop_
_entity_poly.entity_id
_entity_poly.type
_entity_poly.pdbx_seq_one_letter_code
_entity_poly.pdbx_strand_id
1 'polypeptide(L)'
;MQHYLTYLNNAIKKHWTKPAFSNFGGETYTYAQIAEGIEKYHLLFDACGLKKGDKIALYARNSAEWGIAYLAVVSYDAVVVPFLPDFLASAVVELSHFSECRMMICDSVAFDMLKADKALLDRLNTIENFTCTVNVKDISLLNSECKKCEEAATNLNAAFAERFPQGLKPEMVDYCKTDMEALAVISFTSGTTSATSKGVVLPARSLSANLEFARREIPMCEGSTIFSVLPMAHMFGQTFDFLFPLSGGCHITILNGKPVPARLLAGLAAVKPFMFLTVPLVVEKIFKSKVFPTLRKPHMRVLMAIPGINKIILGAIRKKLVAAFGGGLTTGVIIGGAALNKEVEDLMKKMDFPYCVGYGMTECGPLISYSDRSTFVKNSCGRRAEPLEVRIDSKDPRRILGEIQCKGDAVMIGYYRNEEATKATFTKDGWLKTGDMGIIDKKGNIFIKGRCKNMILSASGQNI
;
A
#
# COMPACT_ATOMS: atom_id res chain seq x y z
N MET A 1 -12.73 14.60 -10.03
CA MET A 1 -11.56 13.89 -9.49
C MET A 1 -10.30 14.63 -9.89
N GLN A 2 -9.41 14.90 -8.94
CA GLN A 2 -8.12 15.57 -9.16
C GLN A 2 -7.01 14.53 -9.23
N HIS A 3 -5.96 14.79 -10.03
CA HIS A 3 -4.81 13.89 -10.15
C HIS A 3 -4.10 13.76 -8.79
N TYR A 4 -3.75 12.54 -8.38
CA TYR A 4 -3.18 12.25 -7.06
C TYR A 4 -1.87 13.03 -6.78
N LEU A 5 -1.04 13.27 -7.81
CA LEU A 5 0.19 14.06 -7.66
C LEU A 5 -0.10 15.53 -7.34
N THR A 6 -1.23 16.07 -7.74
CA THR A 6 -1.59 17.45 -7.37
C THR A 6 -1.83 17.58 -5.87
N TYR A 7 -2.47 16.59 -5.24
CA TYR A 7 -2.61 16.59 -3.78
C TYR A 7 -1.25 16.52 -3.08
N LEU A 8 -0.33 15.67 -3.59
CA LEU A 8 1.02 15.52 -3.04
C LEU A 8 1.86 16.78 -3.24
N ASN A 9 1.84 17.38 -4.43
CA ASN A 9 2.48 18.65 -4.73
C ASN A 9 2.06 19.76 -3.77
N ASN A 10 0.74 19.89 -3.56
CA ASN A 10 0.20 20.90 -2.66
C ASN A 10 0.60 20.66 -1.20
N ALA A 11 0.64 19.40 -0.76
CA ALA A 11 1.10 19.03 0.57
C ALA A 11 2.60 19.35 0.75
N ILE A 12 3.45 19.01 -0.22
CA ILE A 12 4.88 19.32 -0.21
C ILE A 12 5.12 20.82 -0.08
N LYS A 13 4.46 21.62 -0.90
CA LYS A 13 4.59 23.09 -0.86
C LYS A 13 4.11 23.69 0.46
N LYS A 14 2.94 23.25 0.93
CA LYS A 14 2.30 23.78 2.13
C LYS A 14 3.07 23.46 3.43
N HIS A 15 3.65 22.24 3.49
CA HIS A 15 4.29 21.73 4.71
C HIS A 15 5.81 21.73 4.65
N TRP A 16 6.41 22.54 3.82
CA TRP A 16 7.82 22.59 3.42
C TRP A 16 8.82 22.26 4.53
N THR A 17 8.69 22.92 5.68
CA THR A 17 9.61 22.77 6.82
C THR A 17 9.17 21.71 7.84
N LYS A 18 8.03 21.07 7.64
CA LYS A 18 7.49 20.07 8.57
C LYS A 18 8.10 18.69 8.33
N PRO A 19 8.22 17.85 9.36
CA PRO A 19 8.57 16.44 9.16
C PRO A 19 7.55 15.73 8.25
N ALA A 20 8.05 14.98 7.29
CA ALA A 20 7.24 14.19 6.36
C ALA A 20 7.49 12.69 6.52
N PHE A 21 8.73 12.25 6.45
CA PHE A 21 9.12 10.86 6.64
C PHE A 21 10.15 10.71 7.77
N SER A 22 10.04 9.60 8.52
CA SER A 22 11.10 9.14 9.43
C SER A 22 11.28 7.65 9.27
N ASN A 23 12.53 7.19 9.27
CA ASN A 23 12.84 5.80 9.54
C ASN A 23 12.74 5.57 11.05
N PHE A 24 11.97 4.59 11.52
CA PHE A 24 11.83 4.34 12.96
C PHE A 24 13.17 4.02 13.62
N GLY A 25 13.62 4.93 14.51
CA GLY A 25 14.96 4.89 15.12
C GLY A 25 16.09 5.38 14.22
N GLY A 26 15.78 6.10 13.13
CA GLY A 26 16.73 6.65 12.18
C GLY A 26 16.43 8.10 11.79
N GLU A 27 16.78 8.45 10.57
CA GLU A 27 16.70 9.81 10.04
C GLU A 27 15.25 10.27 9.83
N THR A 28 15.05 11.57 9.93
CA THR A 28 13.79 12.27 9.63
C THR A 28 14.00 13.25 8.49
N TYR A 29 13.11 13.20 7.52
CA TYR A 29 13.09 14.06 6.34
C TYR A 29 11.91 15.02 6.41
N THR A 30 12.15 16.29 6.15
CA THR A 30 11.10 17.30 5.95
C THR A 30 10.50 17.16 4.56
N TYR A 31 9.37 17.83 4.33
CA TYR A 31 8.78 17.91 2.97
C TYR A 31 9.73 18.59 1.98
N ALA A 32 10.55 19.56 2.42
CA ALA A 32 11.63 20.16 1.62
C ALA A 32 12.67 19.11 1.18
N GLN A 33 13.15 18.30 2.11
CA GLN A 33 14.15 17.27 1.83
C GLN A 33 13.60 16.15 0.93
N ILE A 34 12.29 15.86 1.02
CA ILE A 34 11.63 14.98 0.03
C ILE A 34 11.71 15.59 -1.36
N ALA A 35 11.36 16.89 -1.51
CA ALA A 35 11.44 17.57 -2.79
C ALA A 35 12.87 17.62 -3.32
N GLU A 36 13.88 17.89 -2.49
CA GLU A 36 15.30 17.83 -2.89
C GLU A 36 15.70 16.44 -3.40
N GLY A 37 15.25 15.38 -2.72
CA GLY A 37 15.51 14.01 -3.15
C GLY A 37 14.84 13.69 -4.50
N ILE A 38 13.61 14.14 -4.70
CA ILE A 38 12.90 14.00 -5.98
C ILE A 38 13.67 14.70 -7.11
N GLU A 39 14.07 15.96 -6.92
CA GLU A 39 14.81 16.72 -7.92
C GLU A 39 16.17 16.10 -8.24
N LYS A 40 16.88 15.56 -7.24
CA LYS A 40 18.13 14.81 -7.49
C LYS A 40 17.90 13.56 -8.35
N TYR A 41 16.84 12.80 -8.09
CA TYR A 41 16.47 11.69 -8.95
C TYR A 41 16.13 12.16 -10.37
N HIS A 42 15.39 13.25 -10.53
CA HIS A 42 15.05 13.80 -11.86
C HIS A 42 16.31 14.18 -12.64
N LEU A 43 17.29 14.84 -12.00
CA LEU A 43 18.58 15.15 -12.63
C LEU A 43 19.32 13.88 -13.08
N LEU A 44 19.32 12.83 -12.27
CA LEU A 44 19.91 11.55 -12.66
C LEU A 44 19.14 10.89 -13.81
N PHE A 45 17.81 10.91 -13.78
CA PHE A 45 16.96 10.34 -14.83
C PHE A 45 17.20 11.04 -16.18
N ASP A 46 17.26 12.38 -16.18
CA ASP A 46 17.60 13.18 -17.36
C ASP A 46 18.96 12.81 -17.93
N ALA A 47 19.96 12.74 -17.05
CA ALA A 47 21.33 12.40 -17.45
C ALA A 47 21.44 10.98 -17.99
N CYS A 48 20.70 10.01 -17.44
CA CYS A 48 20.63 8.64 -17.92
C CYS A 48 19.72 8.48 -19.16
N GLY A 49 19.08 9.56 -19.62
CA GLY A 49 18.25 9.57 -20.81
C GLY A 49 16.93 8.83 -20.68
N LEU A 50 16.38 8.76 -19.44
CA LEU A 50 15.04 8.24 -19.21
C LEU A 50 13.98 9.17 -19.80
N LYS A 51 12.84 8.61 -20.17
CA LYS A 51 11.73 9.33 -20.80
C LYS A 51 10.41 9.00 -20.09
N LYS A 52 9.40 9.83 -20.35
CA LYS A 52 8.01 9.55 -19.94
C LYS A 52 7.60 8.14 -20.37
N GLY A 53 7.01 7.39 -19.45
CA GLY A 53 6.56 6.02 -19.66
C GLY A 53 7.63 4.94 -19.53
N ASP A 54 8.91 5.31 -19.37
CA ASP A 54 9.96 4.35 -19.03
C ASP A 54 9.67 3.69 -17.68
N LYS A 55 9.95 2.41 -17.56
CA LYS A 55 9.67 1.65 -16.35
C LYS A 55 10.93 1.58 -15.49
N ILE A 56 10.75 1.81 -14.20
CA ILE A 56 11.82 1.78 -13.20
C ILE A 56 11.44 0.74 -12.14
N ALA A 57 12.28 -0.27 -11.96
CA ALA A 57 12.16 -1.26 -10.90
C ALA A 57 12.50 -0.63 -9.55
N LEU A 58 11.64 -0.81 -8.54
CA LEU A 58 11.91 -0.37 -7.16
C LEU A 58 11.90 -1.58 -6.24
N TYR A 59 13.09 -2.09 -5.90
CA TYR A 59 13.31 -3.31 -5.13
C TYR A 59 14.09 -3.02 -3.85
N ALA A 60 13.40 -2.55 -2.82
CA ALA A 60 14.00 -2.21 -1.54
C ALA A 60 13.00 -2.41 -0.40
N ARG A 61 13.53 -2.54 0.82
CA ARG A 61 12.72 -2.57 2.04
C ARG A 61 12.07 -1.21 2.29
N ASN A 62 10.97 -1.23 3.05
CA ASN A 62 10.31 0.00 3.48
C ASN A 62 11.30 0.97 4.12
N SER A 63 11.33 2.19 3.64
CA SER A 63 12.13 3.29 4.20
C SER A 63 11.63 4.65 3.70
N ALA A 64 12.06 5.73 4.32
CA ALA A 64 11.82 7.10 3.86
C ALA A 64 12.34 7.30 2.43
N GLU A 65 13.50 6.76 2.16
CA GLU A 65 14.19 6.83 0.87
C GLU A 65 13.44 6.07 -0.22
N TRP A 66 12.80 4.92 0.13
CA TRP A 66 11.87 4.22 -0.77
C TRP A 66 10.72 5.14 -1.19
N GLY A 67 10.16 5.87 -0.22
CA GLY A 67 9.09 6.83 -0.50
C GLY A 67 9.53 7.97 -1.41
N ILE A 68 10.73 8.50 -1.21
CA ILE A 68 11.32 9.55 -2.06
C ILE A 68 11.54 9.02 -3.48
N ALA A 69 12.14 7.83 -3.62
CA ALA A 69 12.37 7.21 -4.92
C ALA A 69 11.06 6.95 -5.68
N TYR A 70 10.03 6.41 -4.99
CA TYR A 70 8.71 6.22 -5.58
C TYR A 70 8.13 7.54 -6.12
N LEU A 71 8.15 8.59 -5.30
CA LEU A 71 7.64 9.91 -5.70
C LEU A 71 8.42 10.49 -6.88
N ALA A 72 9.74 10.31 -6.90
CA ALA A 72 10.57 10.75 -8.00
C ALA A 72 10.20 10.06 -9.32
N VAL A 73 9.99 8.74 -9.29
CA VAL A 73 9.61 7.98 -10.49
C VAL A 73 8.25 8.48 -11.04
N VAL A 74 7.24 8.56 -10.18
CA VAL A 74 5.89 8.91 -10.65
C VAL A 74 5.75 10.38 -11.02
N SER A 75 6.49 11.29 -10.38
CA SER A 75 6.49 12.72 -10.72
C SER A 75 7.29 13.04 -11.98
N TYR A 76 8.20 12.16 -12.39
CA TYR A 76 8.92 12.22 -13.67
C TYR A 76 8.09 11.75 -14.87
N ASP A 77 6.84 11.30 -14.64
CA ASP A 77 6.01 10.59 -15.62
C ASP A 77 6.59 9.22 -16.05
N ALA A 78 7.48 8.64 -15.27
CA ALA A 78 7.92 7.26 -15.41
C ALA A 78 6.97 6.30 -14.66
N VAL A 79 7.06 5.01 -14.98
CA VAL A 79 6.22 3.96 -14.41
C VAL A 79 7.00 3.23 -13.33
N VAL A 80 6.50 3.22 -12.11
CA VAL A 80 7.14 2.44 -11.05
C VAL A 80 6.70 0.97 -11.14
N VAL A 81 7.68 0.07 -11.00
CA VAL A 81 7.49 -1.37 -10.88
C VAL A 81 7.99 -1.79 -9.50
N PRO A 82 7.14 -1.69 -8.46
CA PRO A 82 7.56 -1.96 -7.09
C PRO A 82 7.56 -3.47 -6.82
N PHE A 83 8.66 -3.97 -6.27
CA PHE A 83 8.81 -5.36 -5.85
C PHE A 83 8.78 -5.47 -4.33
N LEU A 84 8.11 -6.50 -3.83
CA LEU A 84 8.14 -6.83 -2.42
C LEU A 84 9.55 -7.29 -2.03
N PRO A 85 10.06 -6.89 -0.84
CA PRO A 85 11.39 -7.29 -0.39
C PRO A 85 11.59 -8.80 -0.25
N ASP A 86 10.51 -9.56 -0.11
CA ASP A 86 10.51 -11.01 0.04
C ASP A 86 10.47 -11.76 -1.32
N PHE A 87 10.45 -11.05 -2.45
CA PHE A 87 10.58 -11.69 -3.76
C PHE A 87 11.99 -12.26 -3.93
N LEU A 88 12.07 -13.42 -4.58
CA LEU A 88 13.37 -13.99 -4.97
C LEU A 88 14.08 -13.05 -5.97
N ALA A 89 15.38 -12.84 -5.78
CA ALA A 89 16.17 -11.99 -6.67
C ALA A 89 16.04 -12.40 -8.14
N SER A 90 16.02 -13.72 -8.43
CA SER A 90 15.78 -14.25 -9.78
C SER A 90 14.42 -13.85 -10.35
N ALA A 91 13.36 -13.89 -9.54
CA ALA A 91 12.04 -13.46 -9.97
C ALA A 91 12.00 -11.95 -10.25
N VAL A 92 12.68 -11.13 -9.43
CA VAL A 92 12.78 -9.67 -9.65
C VAL A 92 13.48 -9.36 -10.96
N VAL A 93 14.59 -10.04 -11.26
CA VAL A 93 15.32 -9.86 -12.54
C VAL A 93 14.43 -10.23 -13.73
N GLU A 94 13.78 -11.40 -13.69
CA GLU A 94 12.90 -11.84 -14.80
C GLU A 94 11.69 -10.92 -14.97
N LEU A 95 11.08 -10.45 -13.88
CA LEU A 95 9.95 -9.51 -13.97
C LEU A 95 10.40 -8.11 -14.41
N SER A 96 11.60 -7.66 -14.03
CA SER A 96 12.20 -6.43 -14.53
C SER A 96 12.48 -6.52 -16.04
N HIS A 97 12.97 -7.68 -16.48
CA HIS A 97 13.17 -7.97 -17.90
C HIS A 97 11.85 -8.02 -18.67
N PHE A 98 10.84 -8.74 -18.14
CA PHE A 98 9.50 -8.81 -18.71
C PHE A 98 8.83 -7.43 -18.84
N SER A 99 9.06 -6.56 -17.85
CA SER A 99 8.55 -5.18 -17.84
C SER A 99 9.39 -4.20 -18.63
N GLU A 100 10.57 -4.61 -19.13
CA GLU A 100 11.51 -3.72 -19.84
C GLU A 100 11.92 -2.53 -18.96
N CYS A 101 12.28 -2.79 -17.71
CA CYS A 101 12.74 -1.74 -16.82
C CYS A 101 14.05 -1.15 -17.30
N ARG A 102 14.12 0.16 -17.45
CA ARG A 102 15.31 0.87 -17.90
C ARG A 102 16.30 1.18 -16.79
N MET A 103 15.85 1.13 -15.55
CA MET A 103 16.66 1.37 -14.35
C MET A 103 16.11 0.52 -13.21
N MET A 104 16.98 0.15 -12.28
CA MET A 104 16.59 -0.44 -11.00
C MET A 104 17.03 0.46 -9.86
N ILE A 105 16.14 0.72 -8.90
CA ILE A 105 16.47 1.37 -7.63
C ILE A 105 16.29 0.31 -6.55
N CYS A 106 17.36 0.03 -5.78
CA CYS A 106 17.33 -1.00 -4.75
C CYS A 106 18.12 -0.61 -3.50
N ASP A 107 17.91 -1.30 -2.38
CA ASP A 107 18.76 -1.17 -1.21
C ASP A 107 19.97 -2.11 -1.30
N SER A 108 20.98 -1.88 -0.45
CA SER A 108 22.21 -2.68 -0.44
C SER A 108 21.97 -4.16 -0.22
N VAL A 109 20.97 -4.52 0.63
CA VAL A 109 20.64 -5.95 0.91
C VAL A 109 20.04 -6.61 -0.32
N ALA A 110 19.14 -5.92 -1.02
CA ALA A 110 18.59 -6.40 -2.28
C ALA A 110 19.67 -6.55 -3.35
N PHE A 111 20.59 -5.57 -3.42
CA PHE A 111 21.71 -5.62 -4.36
C PHE A 111 22.69 -6.75 -4.04
N ASP A 112 23.00 -6.99 -2.75
CA ASP A 112 23.86 -8.11 -2.35
C ASP A 112 23.27 -9.47 -2.75
N MET A 113 21.94 -9.62 -2.70
CA MET A 113 21.26 -10.82 -3.20
C MET A 113 21.41 -10.99 -4.72
N LEU A 114 21.32 -9.89 -5.48
CA LEU A 114 21.56 -9.90 -6.93
C LEU A 114 23.02 -10.22 -7.27
N LYS A 115 23.95 -9.61 -6.52
CA LYS A 115 25.41 -9.78 -6.73
C LYS A 115 25.92 -11.17 -6.35
N ALA A 116 25.24 -11.85 -5.42
CA ALA A 116 25.60 -13.20 -5.00
C ALA A 116 25.52 -14.22 -6.15
N ASP A 117 24.72 -13.94 -7.17
CA ASP A 117 24.62 -14.71 -8.40
C ASP A 117 24.94 -13.83 -9.61
N LYS A 118 26.17 -13.92 -10.13
CA LYS A 118 26.62 -13.14 -11.27
C LYS A 118 25.69 -13.26 -12.49
N ALA A 119 25.10 -14.42 -12.71
CA ALA A 119 24.18 -14.62 -13.83
C ALA A 119 22.94 -13.75 -13.74
N LEU A 120 22.49 -13.38 -12.52
CA LEU A 120 21.36 -12.44 -12.33
C LEU A 120 21.74 -11.01 -12.72
N LEU A 121 22.94 -10.53 -12.36
CA LEU A 121 23.41 -9.21 -12.79
C LEU A 121 23.64 -9.16 -14.30
N ASP A 122 24.27 -10.18 -14.87
CA ASP A 122 24.48 -10.28 -16.31
C ASP A 122 23.11 -10.27 -17.03
N ARG A 123 22.14 -11.02 -16.51
CA ARG A 123 20.76 -11.07 -17.03
C ARG A 123 20.04 -9.72 -16.92
N LEU A 124 20.20 -8.99 -15.82
CA LEU A 124 19.65 -7.65 -15.62
C LEU A 124 20.20 -6.67 -16.67
N ASN A 125 21.52 -6.70 -16.92
CA ASN A 125 22.18 -5.84 -17.89
C ASN A 125 21.79 -6.15 -19.36
N THR A 126 21.22 -7.34 -19.65
CA THR A 126 20.70 -7.66 -21.00
C THR A 126 19.32 -7.05 -21.30
N ILE A 127 18.69 -6.35 -20.34
CA ILE A 127 17.46 -5.63 -20.63
C ILE A 127 17.76 -4.51 -21.63
N GLU A 128 16.97 -4.45 -22.68
CA GLU A 128 17.17 -3.44 -23.74
C GLU A 128 17.11 -2.01 -23.16
N ASN A 129 18.16 -1.25 -23.44
CA ASN A 129 18.35 0.12 -22.94
C ASN A 129 18.40 0.22 -21.40
N PHE A 130 18.74 -0.83 -20.68
CA PHE A 130 19.01 -0.74 -19.23
C PHE A 130 20.19 0.20 -18.97
N THR A 131 20.04 1.10 -17.99
CA THR A 131 21.03 2.14 -17.74
C THR A 131 21.92 1.83 -16.54
N CYS A 132 21.31 1.62 -15.38
CA CYS A 132 22.05 1.39 -14.13
C CYS A 132 21.17 0.87 -13.01
N THR A 133 21.83 0.39 -11.95
CA THR A 133 21.21 0.11 -10.65
C THR A 133 21.66 1.16 -9.65
N VAL A 134 20.67 1.79 -8.97
CA VAL A 134 20.85 2.93 -8.07
C VAL A 134 20.57 2.50 -6.63
N ASN A 135 21.40 2.93 -5.69
CA ASN A 135 21.16 2.77 -4.26
C ASN A 135 20.06 3.73 -3.80
N VAL A 136 18.99 3.19 -3.27
CA VAL A 136 17.85 3.98 -2.78
C VAL A 136 18.22 4.95 -1.66
N LYS A 137 19.28 4.64 -0.89
CA LYS A 137 19.65 5.42 0.30
C LYS A 137 20.30 6.76 -0.03
N ASP A 138 21.18 6.80 -1.03
CA ASP A 138 22.05 7.96 -1.30
C ASP A 138 22.15 8.32 -2.79
N ILE A 139 21.39 7.64 -3.64
CA ILE A 139 21.35 7.82 -5.10
C ILE A 139 22.70 7.51 -5.75
N SER A 140 23.61 6.80 -5.07
CA SER A 140 24.84 6.30 -5.66
C SER A 140 24.58 5.13 -6.62
N LEU A 141 25.49 4.90 -7.57
CA LEU A 141 25.37 3.74 -8.45
C LEU A 141 25.93 2.48 -7.78
N LEU A 142 25.17 1.40 -7.87
CA LEU A 142 25.58 0.06 -7.43
C LEU A 142 26.10 -0.79 -8.60
N ASN A 143 25.57 -0.55 -9.80
CA ASN A 143 25.99 -1.20 -11.04
C ASN A 143 25.65 -0.30 -12.23
N SER A 144 26.59 -0.17 -13.19
CA SER A 144 26.38 0.56 -14.43
C SER A 144 27.36 0.08 -15.50
N GLU A 145 26.94 0.09 -16.75
CA GLU A 145 27.79 0.01 -17.93
C GLU A 145 27.78 1.33 -18.73
N CYS A 146 27.10 2.35 -18.17
CA CYS A 146 26.88 3.65 -18.80
C CYS A 146 27.76 4.72 -18.13
N LYS A 147 28.89 5.10 -18.77
CA LYS A 147 29.80 6.16 -18.27
C LYS A 147 29.09 7.46 -17.96
N LYS A 148 28.12 7.85 -18.80
CA LYS A 148 27.31 9.06 -18.59
C LYS A 148 26.51 9.02 -17.29
N CYS A 149 25.93 7.84 -16.93
CA CYS A 149 25.25 7.67 -15.66
C CYS A 149 26.23 7.73 -14.49
N GLU A 150 27.44 7.17 -14.63
CA GLU A 150 28.48 7.21 -13.59
C GLU A 150 28.94 8.65 -13.31
N GLU A 151 29.20 9.42 -14.35
CA GLU A 151 29.55 10.84 -14.24
C GLU A 151 28.42 11.65 -13.60
N ALA A 152 27.17 11.40 -14.01
CA ALA A 152 26.01 12.08 -13.46
C ALA A 152 25.79 11.79 -11.96
N ALA A 153 25.91 10.53 -11.55
CA ALA A 153 25.76 10.16 -10.14
C ALA A 153 26.89 10.73 -9.27
N THR A 154 28.13 10.73 -9.78
CA THR A 154 29.29 11.31 -9.09
C THR A 154 29.13 12.83 -8.90
N ASN A 155 28.59 13.53 -9.88
CA ASN A 155 28.42 14.98 -9.88
C ASN A 155 27.03 15.43 -9.41
N LEU A 156 26.18 14.55 -8.92
CA LEU A 156 24.77 14.81 -8.64
C LEU A 156 24.54 16.00 -7.70
N ASN A 157 25.32 16.09 -6.62
CA ASN A 157 25.18 17.21 -5.69
C ASN A 157 25.66 18.53 -6.29
N ALA A 158 26.68 18.52 -7.14
CA ALA A 158 27.14 19.71 -7.87
C ALA A 158 26.09 20.17 -8.90
N ALA A 159 25.54 19.24 -9.67
CA ALA A 159 24.46 19.51 -10.61
C ALA A 159 23.20 20.06 -9.92
N PHE A 160 22.87 19.53 -8.73
CA PHE A 160 21.76 20.05 -7.94
C PHE A 160 22.04 21.48 -7.44
N ALA A 161 23.25 21.76 -6.95
CA ALA A 161 23.64 23.10 -6.50
C ALA A 161 23.68 24.10 -7.67
N GLU A 162 24.10 23.69 -8.86
CA GLU A 162 24.06 24.50 -10.08
C GLU A 162 22.61 24.81 -10.52
N ARG A 163 21.73 23.81 -10.48
CA ARG A 163 20.32 23.97 -10.83
C ARG A 163 19.58 24.86 -9.83
N PHE A 164 19.92 24.76 -8.54
CA PHE A 164 19.30 25.49 -7.45
C PHE A 164 20.32 26.27 -6.59
N PRO A 165 20.97 27.33 -7.12
CA PRO A 165 22.09 27.99 -6.46
C PRO A 165 21.71 28.71 -5.16
N GLN A 166 20.44 28.97 -4.94
CA GLN A 166 19.89 29.52 -3.67
C GLN A 166 19.10 28.48 -2.85
N GLY A 167 19.31 27.19 -3.13
CA GLY A 167 18.51 26.10 -2.62
C GLY A 167 17.15 25.96 -3.31
N LEU A 168 16.54 24.78 -3.20
CA LEU A 168 15.21 24.49 -3.72
C LEU A 168 14.17 25.20 -2.86
N LYS A 169 13.21 25.88 -3.48
CA LYS A 169 12.12 26.60 -2.81
C LYS A 169 10.76 26.03 -3.20
N PRO A 170 9.69 26.17 -2.36
CA PRO A 170 8.38 25.59 -2.65
C PRO A 170 7.79 26.03 -3.99
N GLU A 171 8.00 27.28 -4.39
CA GLU A 171 7.50 27.83 -5.65
C GLU A 171 8.15 27.22 -6.90
N MET A 172 9.34 26.63 -6.76
CA MET A 172 10.07 25.96 -7.83
C MET A 172 9.60 24.53 -8.09
N VAL A 173 8.84 23.95 -7.15
CA VAL A 173 8.31 22.58 -7.27
C VAL A 173 7.04 22.59 -8.07
N ASP A 174 6.96 21.73 -9.11
CA ASP A 174 5.73 21.46 -9.84
C ASP A 174 5.64 20.00 -10.29
N TYR A 175 4.97 19.21 -9.46
CA TYR A 175 4.69 17.80 -9.73
C TYR A 175 3.25 17.58 -10.20
N CYS A 176 2.51 18.66 -10.49
CA CYS A 176 1.15 18.55 -10.96
C CYS A 176 1.07 17.89 -12.32
N LYS A 177 0.12 16.95 -12.46
CA LYS A 177 -0.17 16.27 -13.73
C LYS A 177 -1.67 16.29 -13.99
N THR A 178 -2.04 16.13 -15.24
CA THR A 178 -3.44 16.15 -15.70
C THR A 178 -3.86 14.88 -16.43
N ASP A 179 -2.89 14.12 -16.94
CA ASP A 179 -3.16 12.89 -17.70
C ASP A 179 -3.55 11.74 -16.77
N MET A 180 -4.85 11.54 -16.63
CA MET A 180 -5.42 10.50 -15.76
C MET A 180 -5.23 9.07 -16.30
N GLU A 181 -4.99 8.94 -17.60
CA GLU A 181 -4.75 7.64 -18.26
C GLU A 181 -3.25 7.28 -18.31
N ALA A 182 -2.37 8.20 -17.94
CA ALA A 182 -0.94 7.91 -17.83
C ALA A 182 -0.72 6.71 -16.91
N LEU A 183 0.08 5.75 -17.37
CA LEU A 183 0.44 4.59 -16.56
C LEU A 183 1.33 5.02 -15.38
N ALA A 184 0.92 4.69 -14.18
CA ALA A 184 1.63 5.07 -12.96
C ALA A 184 2.39 3.88 -12.33
N VAL A 185 1.73 2.72 -12.24
CA VAL A 185 2.26 1.55 -11.53
C VAL A 185 2.00 0.26 -12.31
N ILE A 186 2.99 -0.62 -12.36
CA ILE A 186 2.80 -2.04 -12.68
C ILE A 186 3.07 -2.84 -11.42
N SER A 187 2.03 -3.32 -10.74
CA SER A 187 2.15 -4.06 -9.48
C SER A 187 2.01 -5.56 -9.74
N PHE A 188 3.08 -6.31 -9.47
CA PHE A 188 3.04 -7.77 -9.59
C PHE A 188 2.36 -8.39 -8.37
N THR A 189 1.32 -9.21 -8.63
CA THR A 189 0.67 -9.99 -7.58
C THR A 189 1.58 -11.14 -7.14
N SER A 190 1.50 -11.51 -5.86
CA SER A 190 2.33 -12.53 -5.21
C SER A 190 2.10 -13.95 -5.76
N GLY A 191 2.48 -14.20 -7.00
CA GLY A 191 2.76 -15.55 -7.47
C GLY A 191 4.16 -15.93 -6.97
N THR A 192 4.33 -17.12 -6.42
CA THR A 192 5.62 -17.59 -5.88
C THR A 192 6.72 -17.73 -6.94
N THR A 193 6.37 -17.63 -8.21
CA THR A 193 7.29 -17.68 -9.36
C THR A 193 6.94 -16.62 -10.39
N SER A 194 7.93 -16.18 -11.17
CA SER A 194 7.74 -15.25 -12.30
C SER A 194 6.68 -15.72 -13.30
N ALA A 195 6.57 -17.04 -13.52
CA ALA A 195 5.61 -17.63 -14.45
C ALA A 195 4.13 -17.50 -14.03
N THR A 196 3.85 -17.31 -12.73
CA THR A 196 2.48 -17.20 -12.19
C THR A 196 2.10 -15.77 -11.79
N SER A 197 3.08 -14.87 -11.68
CA SER A 197 2.87 -13.46 -11.31
C SER A 197 2.22 -12.68 -12.45
N LYS A 198 1.17 -11.92 -12.14
CA LYS A 198 0.50 -11.03 -13.10
C LYS A 198 0.82 -9.58 -12.76
N GLY A 199 1.31 -8.84 -13.72
CA GLY A 199 1.54 -7.39 -13.58
C GLY A 199 0.25 -6.61 -13.76
N VAL A 200 -0.33 -6.12 -12.67
CA VAL A 200 -1.52 -5.28 -12.69
C VAL A 200 -1.16 -3.87 -13.17
N VAL A 201 -1.79 -3.42 -14.23
CA VAL A 201 -1.52 -2.11 -14.87
C VAL A 201 -2.46 -1.06 -14.30
N LEU A 202 -1.92 -0.15 -13.49
CA LEU A 202 -2.68 0.90 -12.81
C LEU A 202 -2.35 2.28 -13.39
N PRO A 203 -3.33 2.93 -14.05
CA PRO A 203 -3.19 4.32 -14.49
C PRO A 203 -3.35 5.31 -13.33
N ALA A 204 -2.98 6.56 -13.54
CA ALA A 204 -3.08 7.62 -12.55
C ALA A 204 -4.50 7.79 -11.99
N ARG A 205 -5.55 7.57 -12.80
CA ARG A 205 -6.94 7.62 -12.33
C ARG A 205 -7.25 6.61 -11.23
N SER A 206 -6.61 5.42 -11.25
CA SER A 206 -6.83 4.40 -10.23
C SER A 206 -6.32 4.86 -8.85
N LEU A 207 -5.13 5.44 -8.83
CA LEU A 207 -4.55 6.02 -7.60
C LEU A 207 -5.34 7.24 -7.14
N SER A 208 -5.74 8.10 -8.09
CA SER A 208 -6.51 9.32 -7.81
C SER A 208 -7.87 9.01 -7.20
N ALA A 209 -8.60 8.03 -7.72
CA ALA A 209 -9.91 7.62 -7.21
C ALA A 209 -9.81 7.11 -5.76
N ASN A 210 -8.81 6.27 -5.47
CA ASN A 210 -8.57 5.76 -4.13
C ASN A 210 -8.16 6.88 -3.15
N LEU A 211 -7.28 7.77 -3.59
CA LEU A 211 -6.81 8.88 -2.76
C LEU A 211 -7.92 9.88 -2.46
N GLU A 212 -8.73 10.24 -3.44
CA GLU A 212 -9.88 11.13 -3.27
C GLU A 212 -10.92 10.54 -2.33
N PHE A 213 -11.24 9.24 -2.47
CA PHE A 213 -12.11 8.52 -1.54
C PHE A 213 -11.55 8.59 -0.11
N ALA A 214 -10.27 8.25 0.08
CA ALA A 214 -9.65 8.27 1.40
C ALA A 214 -9.69 9.65 2.05
N ARG A 215 -9.39 10.71 1.29
CA ARG A 215 -9.43 12.10 1.77
C ARG A 215 -10.83 12.57 2.18
N ARG A 216 -11.88 12.03 1.54
CA ARG A 216 -13.27 12.35 1.86
C ARG A 216 -13.80 11.56 3.04
N GLU A 217 -13.48 10.27 3.13
CA GLU A 217 -14.14 9.33 4.04
C GLU A 217 -13.33 8.99 5.30
N ILE A 218 -12.00 9.15 5.25
CA ILE A 218 -11.13 8.83 6.40
C ILE A 218 -10.75 10.13 7.11
N PRO A 219 -11.25 10.36 8.33
CA PRO A 219 -10.90 11.56 9.09
C PRO A 219 -9.38 11.64 9.31
N MET A 220 -8.80 12.75 8.88
CA MET A 220 -7.37 13.02 9.01
C MET A 220 -7.17 14.49 9.35
N CYS A 221 -6.37 14.76 10.37
CA CYS A 221 -5.95 16.12 10.71
C CYS A 221 -4.56 16.41 10.17
N GLU A 222 -4.35 17.63 9.70
CA GLU A 222 -3.05 18.14 9.29
C GLU A 222 -2.02 17.98 10.42
N GLY A 223 -0.81 17.52 10.11
CA GLY A 223 0.23 17.28 11.11
C GLY A 223 0.04 16.02 11.96
N SER A 224 -1.00 15.20 11.68
CA SER A 224 -1.16 13.91 12.32
C SER A 224 0.01 12.96 12.01
N THR A 225 0.20 11.98 12.88
CA THR A 225 1.27 10.99 12.75
C THR A 225 0.73 9.64 12.28
N ILE A 226 1.50 8.95 11.46
CA ILE A 226 1.26 7.58 11.00
C ILE A 226 2.45 6.70 11.39
N PHE A 227 2.19 5.46 11.76
CA PHE A 227 3.22 4.43 11.88
C PHE A 227 3.01 3.39 10.77
N SER A 228 3.75 3.55 9.68
CA SER A 228 3.67 2.70 8.50
C SER A 228 4.41 1.39 8.73
N VAL A 229 3.67 0.28 8.63
CA VAL A 229 4.19 -1.08 8.87
C VAL A 229 3.88 -2.05 7.75
N LEU A 230 2.97 -1.67 6.85
CA LEU A 230 2.63 -2.48 5.68
C LEU A 230 3.72 -2.36 4.62
N PRO A 231 3.93 -3.40 3.79
CA PRO A 231 4.83 -3.28 2.66
C PRO A 231 4.42 -2.12 1.73
N MET A 232 5.31 -1.14 1.55
CA MET A 232 5.04 0.03 0.69
C MET A 232 4.93 -0.36 -0.79
N ALA A 233 5.55 -1.46 -1.19
CA ALA A 233 5.43 -2.03 -2.54
C ALA A 233 4.05 -2.70 -2.78
N HIS A 234 3.26 -2.98 -1.75
CA HIS A 234 1.92 -3.53 -1.89
C HIS A 234 0.89 -2.40 -1.94
N MET A 235 -0.08 -2.46 -2.88
CA MET A 235 -1.03 -1.37 -3.12
C MET A 235 -1.77 -0.88 -1.86
N PHE A 236 -2.08 -1.75 -0.89
CA PHE A 236 -2.72 -1.35 0.36
C PHE A 236 -1.81 -0.44 1.20
N GLY A 237 -0.55 -0.82 1.40
CA GLY A 237 0.45 0.01 2.09
C GLY A 237 0.77 1.28 1.30
N GLN A 238 0.99 1.13 -0.01
CA GLN A 238 1.30 2.24 -0.91
C GLN A 238 0.24 3.34 -0.89
N THR A 239 -1.03 2.98 -1.02
CA THR A 239 -2.12 3.97 -1.11
C THR A 239 -2.48 4.54 0.26
N PHE A 240 -2.69 3.71 1.28
CA PHE A 240 -3.31 4.15 2.54
C PHE A 240 -2.33 4.38 3.68
N ASP A 241 -1.14 3.76 3.63
CA ASP A 241 -0.11 3.93 4.68
C ASP A 241 0.98 4.93 4.25
N PHE A 242 0.99 5.34 2.97
CA PHE A 242 1.98 6.24 2.38
C PHE A 242 1.35 7.42 1.62
N LEU A 243 0.71 7.22 0.45
CA LEU A 243 0.22 8.33 -0.40
C LEU A 243 -0.87 9.15 0.28
N PHE A 244 -1.85 8.51 0.90
CA PHE A 244 -2.97 9.18 1.55
C PHE A 244 -2.51 10.10 2.68
N PRO A 245 -1.77 9.63 3.70
CA PRO A 245 -1.34 10.51 4.79
C PRO A 245 -0.37 11.60 4.31
N LEU A 246 0.52 11.31 3.36
CA LEU A 246 1.41 12.31 2.79
C LEU A 246 0.63 13.44 2.12
N SER A 247 -0.44 13.12 1.39
CA SER A 247 -1.31 14.10 0.72
C SER A 247 -2.03 15.05 1.69
N GLY A 248 -2.13 14.67 2.95
CA GLY A 248 -2.75 15.44 4.02
C GLY A 248 -1.79 16.18 4.92
N GLY A 249 -0.50 16.17 4.62
CA GLY A 249 0.50 16.86 5.45
C GLY A 249 0.86 16.11 6.73
N CYS A 250 0.66 14.79 6.78
CA CYS A 250 1.03 13.96 7.93
C CYS A 250 2.54 13.70 8.00
N HIS A 251 3.00 13.36 9.19
CA HIS A 251 4.33 12.79 9.43
C HIS A 251 4.23 11.25 9.47
N ILE A 252 4.91 10.58 8.57
CA ILE A 252 4.89 9.13 8.41
C ILE A 252 6.19 8.55 8.97
N THR A 253 6.10 7.82 10.08
CA THR A 253 7.23 7.04 10.61
C THR A 253 7.16 5.63 10.06
N ILE A 254 8.19 5.21 9.35
CA ILE A 254 8.24 3.94 8.61
C ILE A 254 9.01 2.91 9.43
N LEU A 255 8.40 1.77 9.68
CA LEU A 255 9.07 0.63 10.30
C LEU A 255 9.96 -0.06 9.24
N ASN A 256 11.24 0.24 9.26
CA ASN A 256 12.20 -0.46 8.42
C ASN A 256 12.52 -1.86 8.98
N GLY A 257 12.51 -2.87 8.13
CA GLY A 257 12.76 -4.26 8.47
C GLY A 257 11.51 -5.02 8.97
N LYS A 258 11.70 -6.22 9.53
CA LYS A 258 10.59 -7.12 9.88
C LYS A 258 9.77 -6.57 11.05
N PRO A 259 8.42 -6.61 10.97
CA PRO A 259 7.51 -6.16 12.04
C PRO A 259 7.45 -7.18 13.18
N VAL A 260 8.56 -7.31 13.96
CA VAL A 260 8.55 -8.15 15.16
C VAL A 260 7.73 -7.48 16.26
N PRO A 261 7.00 -8.23 17.12
CA PRO A 261 6.06 -7.67 18.09
C PRO A 261 6.63 -6.57 19.00
N ALA A 262 7.86 -6.74 19.47
CA ALA A 262 8.50 -5.76 20.35
C ALA A 262 8.74 -4.41 19.65
N ARG A 263 9.26 -4.42 18.41
CA ARG A 263 9.49 -3.19 17.62
C ARG A 263 8.17 -2.53 17.23
N LEU A 264 7.17 -3.34 16.89
CA LEU A 264 5.83 -2.84 16.54
C LEU A 264 5.22 -2.07 17.72
N LEU A 265 5.21 -2.67 18.93
CA LEU A 265 4.65 -2.03 20.12
C LEU A 265 5.46 -0.79 20.54
N ALA A 266 6.80 -0.84 20.45
CA ALA A 266 7.64 0.32 20.72
C ALA A 266 7.36 1.48 19.75
N GLY A 267 7.21 1.19 18.46
CA GLY A 267 6.87 2.19 17.44
C GLY A 267 5.48 2.79 17.66
N LEU A 268 4.47 1.97 17.91
CA LEU A 268 3.11 2.44 18.22
C LEU A 268 3.08 3.36 19.45
N ALA A 269 3.82 2.99 20.51
CA ALA A 269 3.90 3.80 21.72
C ALA A 269 4.63 5.14 21.50
N ALA A 270 5.67 5.15 20.67
CA ALA A 270 6.45 6.34 20.35
C ALA A 270 5.72 7.30 19.40
N VAL A 271 5.13 6.75 18.31
CA VAL A 271 4.50 7.54 17.24
C VAL A 271 3.09 7.98 17.60
N LYS A 272 2.33 7.17 18.34
CA LYS A 272 0.92 7.43 18.70
C LYS A 272 0.06 7.77 17.48
N PRO A 273 -0.02 6.89 16.48
CA PRO A 273 -0.66 7.18 15.21
C PRO A 273 -2.16 7.46 15.37
N PHE A 274 -2.72 8.37 14.54
CA PHE A 274 -4.15 8.67 14.56
C PHE A 274 -4.99 7.52 13.98
N MET A 275 -4.41 6.74 13.07
CA MET A 275 -4.94 5.47 12.55
C MET A 275 -3.82 4.46 12.42
N PHE A 276 -4.16 3.18 12.51
CA PHE A 276 -3.20 2.10 12.32
C PHE A 276 -3.73 1.11 11.28
N LEU A 277 -3.03 1.01 10.15
CA LEU A 277 -3.34 0.05 9.11
C LEU A 277 -2.62 -1.27 9.39
N THR A 278 -3.35 -2.38 9.25
CA THR A 278 -2.78 -3.68 9.52
C THR A 278 -3.52 -4.81 8.80
N VAL A 279 -2.92 -6.00 8.83
CA VAL A 279 -3.55 -7.23 8.33
C VAL A 279 -4.13 -8.05 9.48
N PRO A 280 -5.15 -8.91 9.24
CA PRO A 280 -5.79 -9.73 10.26
C PRO A 280 -4.83 -10.51 11.13
N LEU A 281 -3.78 -11.08 10.54
CA LEU A 281 -2.79 -11.90 11.24
C LEU A 281 -2.14 -11.19 12.45
N VAL A 282 -1.86 -9.90 12.32
CA VAL A 282 -1.24 -9.09 13.39
C VAL A 282 -2.21 -8.95 14.57
N VAL A 283 -3.45 -8.54 14.29
CA VAL A 283 -4.49 -8.37 15.29
C VAL A 283 -4.82 -9.71 15.98
N GLU A 284 -5.05 -10.74 15.17
CA GLU A 284 -5.35 -12.08 15.68
C GLU A 284 -4.24 -12.62 16.60
N LYS A 285 -2.98 -12.39 16.24
CA LYS A 285 -1.83 -12.81 17.06
C LYS A 285 -1.83 -12.10 18.41
N ILE A 286 -2.15 -10.80 18.45
CA ILE A 286 -2.27 -10.04 19.70
C ILE A 286 -3.42 -10.61 20.55
N PHE A 287 -4.60 -10.82 19.95
CA PHE A 287 -5.76 -11.35 20.66
C PHE A 287 -5.53 -12.79 21.17
N LYS A 288 -4.98 -13.68 20.33
CA LYS A 288 -4.69 -15.07 20.69
C LYS A 288 -3.62 -15.19 21.74
N SER A 289 -2.60 -14.30 21.76
CA SER A 289 -1.49 -14.36 22.71
C SER A 289 -1.73 -13.62 24.03
N LYS A 290 -2.51 -12.56 24.05
CA LYS A 290 -2.66 -11.67 25.22
C LYS A 290 -4.08 -11.63 25.79
N VAL A 291 -5.10 -11.64 24.93
CA VAL A 291 -6.49 -11.43 25.36
C VAL A 291 -7.19 -12.74 25.72
N PHE A 292 -7.21 -13.71 24.81
CA PHE A 292 -7.89 -14.98 25.05
C PHE A 292 -7.33 -15.76 26.24
N PRO A 293 -5.99 -15.89 26.45
CA PRO A 293 -5.48 -16.58 27.63
C PRO A 293 -5.93 -15.95 28.95
N THR A 294 -6.09 -14.61 28.96
CA THR A 294 -6.60 -13.89 30.14
C THR A 294 -8.06 -14.19 30.38
N LEU A 295 -8.91 -14.13 29.34
CA LEU A 295 -10.35 -14.36 29.44
C LEU A 295 -10.73 -15.83 29.69
N ARG A 296 -9.86 -16.79 29.29
CA ARG A 296 -10.09 -18.23 29.45
C ARG A 296 -9.76 -18.75 30.85
N LYS A 297 -9.15 -17.94 31.74
CA LYS A 297 -8.89 -18.33 33.14
C LYS A 297 -10.21 -18.64 33.86
N PRO A 298 -10.29 -19.68 34.76
CA PRO A 298 -11.52 -20.10 35.38
C PRO A 298 -12.29 -18.98 36.09
N HIS A 299 -11.60 -18.19 36.92
CA HIS A 299 -12.19 -17.04 37.62
C HIS A 299 -12.68 -15.96 36.68
N MET A 300 -11.96 -15.71 35.55
CA MET A 300 -12.39 -14.73 34.55
C MET A 300 -13.64 -15.18 33.80
N ARG A 301 -13.78 -16.49 33.54
CA ARG A 301 -15.00 -17.06 32.91
C ARG A 301 -16.23 -16.82 33.79
N VAL A 302 -16.10 -17.01 35.12
CA VAL A 302 -17.16 -16.73 36.06
C VAL A 302 -17.52 -15.25 36.08
N LEU A 303 -16.53 -14.36 36.20
CA LEU A 303 -16.73 -12.91 36.18
C LEU A 303 -17.36 -12.41 34.88
N MET A 304 -16.96 -12.99 33.75
CA MET A 304 -17.51 -12.65 32.44
C MET A 304 -18.98 -13.10 32.24
N ALA A 305 -19.45 -14.06 33.04
CA ALA A 305 -20.86 -14.48 33.04
C ALA A 305 -21.79 -13.50 33.79
N ILE A 306 -21.23 -12.63 34.66
CA ILE A 306 -22.00 -11.70 35.48
C ILE A 306 -22.31 -10.42 34.66
N PRO A 307 -23.59 -10.08 34.42
CA PRO A 307 -23.98 -8.85 33.76
C PRO A 307 -23.41 -7.60 34.46
N GLY A 308 -22.89 -6.67 33.70
CA GLY A 308 -22.23 -5.45 34.23
C GLY A 308 -20.73 -5.63 34.50
N ILE A 309 -20.33 -6.70 35.22
CA ILE A 309 -18.91 -7.00 35.48
C ILE A 309 -18.18 -7.29 34.16
N ASN A 310 -18.78 -8.02 33.24
CA ASN A 310 -18.25 -8.28 31.91
C ASN A 310 -17.95 -6.99 31.15
N LYS A 311 -18.81 -5.97 31.22
CA LYS A 311 -18.59 -4.67 30.58
C LYS A 311 -17.36 -3.94 31.18
N ILE A 312 -17.20 -3.99 32.50
CA ILE A 312 -16.07 -3.38 33.21
C ILE A 312 -14.75 -4.06 32.79
N ILE A 313 -14.75 -5.39 32.76
CA ILE A 313 -13.56 -6.18 32.35
C ILE A 313 -13.19 -5.89 30.89
N LEU A 314 -14.16 -5.94 29.98
CA LEU A 314 -13.94 -5.66 28.57
C LEU A 314 -13.49 -4.23 28.35
N GLY A 315 -14.03 -3.26 29.08
CA GLY A 315 -13.60 -1.87 29.06
C GLY A 315 -12.14 -1.68 29.52
N ALA A 316 -11.74 -2.39 30.58
CA ALA A 316 -10.34 -2.37 31.06
C ALA A 316 -9.37 -3.00 30.03
N ILE A 317 -9.75 -4.11 29.39
CA ILE A 317 -8.98 -4.75 28.33
C ILE A 317 -8.89 -3.82 27.11
N ARG A 318 -10.00 -3.22 26.69
CA ARG A 318 -10.02 -2.23 25.61
C ARG A 318 -9.04 -1.09 25.89
N LYS A 319 -9.09 -0.49 27.08
CA LYS A 319 -8.21 0.60 27.46
C LYS A 319 -6.73 0.22 27.36
N LYS A 320 -6.36 -0.99 27.82
CA LYS A 320 -5.00 -1.52 27.70
C LYS A 320 -4.59 -1.76 26.24
N LEU A 321 -5.49 -2.31 25.42
CA LEU A 321 -5.21 -2.53 24.00
C LEU A 321 -5.05 -1.20 23.26
N VAL A 322 -5.95 -0.25 23.42
CA VAL A 322 -5.84 1.08 22.80
C VAL A 322 -4.54 1.76 23.20
N ALA A 323 -4.15 1.67 24.49
CA ALA A 323 -2.86 2.19 24.95
C ALA A 323 -1.67 1.47 24.30
N ALA A 324 -1.75 0.14 24.10
CA ALA A 324 -0.72 -0.63 23.42
C ALA A 324 -0.59 -0.27 21.92
N PHE A 325 -1.67 0.18 21.30
CA PHE A 325 -1.67 0.76 19.95
C PHE A 325 -1.32 2.27 19.94
N GLY A 326 -0.69 2.78 20.98
CA GLY A 326 -0.19 4.16 21.07
C GLY A 326 -1.17 5.17 21.66
N GLY A 327 -2.44 4.81 21.88
CA GLY A 327 -3.45 5.68 22.52
C GLY A 327 -3.98 6.81 21.66
N GLY A 328 -3.38 7.08 20.48
CA GLY A 328 -3.74 8.18 19.58
C GLY A 328 -4.81 7.87 18.53
N LEU A 329 -5.38 6.67 18.52
CA LEU A 329 -6.28 6.15 17.49
C LEU A 329 -7.63 6.88 17.42
N THR A 330 -7.67 8.06 16.83
CA THR A 330 -8.92 8.81 16.60
C THR A 330 -9.78 8.15 15.51
N THR A 331 -9.18 7.68 14.43
CA THR A 331 -9.84 6.93 13.36
C THR A 331 -9.96 5.45 13.70
N GLY A 332 -8.96 4.88 14.42
CA GLY A 332 -8.98 3.48 14.84
C GLY A 332 -8.01 2.59 14.07
N VAL A 333 -8.24 1.28 14.17
CA VAL A 333 -7.47 0.24 13.47
C VAL A 333 -8.23 -0.16 12.20
N ILE A 334 -7.61 0.05 11.03
CA ILE A 334 -8.16 -0.37 9.73
C ILE A 334 -7.52 -1.69 9.34
N ILE A 335 -8.32 -2.72 9.20
CA ILE A 335 -7.88 -4.08 8.92
C ILE A 335 -8.25 -4.44 7.48
N GLY A 336 -7.27 -4.87 6.69
CA GLY A 336 -7.49 -5.23 5.30
C GLY A 336 -6.58 -6.35 4.81
N GLY A 337 -6.75 -6.77 3.56
CA GLY A 337 -5.89 -7.74 2.87
C GLY A 337 -6.25 -9.22 3.06
N ALA A 338 -7.06 -9.58 4.07
CA ALA A 338 -7.56 -10.94 4.28
C ALA A 338 -8.82 -10.92 5.16
N ALA A 339 -9.50 -12.08 5.25
CA ALA A 339 -10.64 -12.24 6.14
C ALA A 339 -10.21 -12.23 7.61
N LEU A 340 -10.91 -11.45 8.45
CA LEU A 340 -10.69 -11.41 9.90
C LEU A 340 -11.35 -12.60 10.59
N ASN A 341 -10.65 -13.21 11.55
CA ASN A 341 -11.19 -14.32 12.34
C ASN A 341 -12.44 -13.88 13.12
N LYS A 342 -13.53 -14.63 12.96
CA LYS A 342 -14.83 -14.31 13.53
C LYS A 342 -14.82 -14.19 15.06
N GLU A 343 -14.10 -15.10 15.77
CA GLU A 343 -14.03 -15.06 17.24
C GLU A 343 -13.33 -13.77 17.72
N VAL A 344 -12.28 -13.35 17.00
CA VAL A 344 -11.56 -12.11 17.29
C VAL A 344 -12.46 -10.91 17.02
N GLU A 345 -13.14 -10.87 15.88
CA GLU A 345 -14.04 -9.77 15.54
C GLU A 345 -15.25 -9.68 16.51
N ASP A 346 -15.81 -10.81 16.90
CA ASP A 346 -16.87 -10.87 17.91
C ASP A 346 -16.43 -10.24 19.24
N LEU A 347 -15.20 -10.53 19.67
CA LEU A 347 -14.67 -9.97 20.90
C LEU A 347 -14.34 -8.49 20.77
N MET A 348 -13.75 -8.06 19.65
CA MET A 348 -13.50 -6.64 19.35
C MET A 348 -14.79 -5.83 19.41
N LYS A 349 -15.87 -6.33 18.80
CA LYS A 349 -17.19 -5.67 18.84
C LYS A 349 -17.78 -5.63 20.25
N LYS A 350 -17.69 -6.74 21.01
CA LYS A 350 -18.18 -6.80 22.40
C LYS A 350 -17.50 -5.80 23.32
N MET A 351 -16.20 -5.55 23.12
CA MET A 351 -15.44 -4.58 23.94
C MET A 351 -15.45 -3.16 23.35
N ASP A 352 -16.19 -2.92 22.26
CA ASP A 352 -16.22 -1.65 21.53
C ASP A 352 -14.80 -1.17 21.16
N PHE A 353 -13.94 -2.10 20.70
CA PHE A 353 -12.60 -1.75 20.22
C PHE A 353 -12.70 -0.92 18.94
N PRO A 354 -11.86 0.14 18.78
CA PRO A 354 -11.93 1.01 17.59
C PRO A 354 -11.33 0.32 16.36
N TYR A 355 -12.14 -0.36 15.57
CA TYR A 355 -11.72 -1.01 14.33
C TYR A 355 -12.76 -0.88 13.22
N CYS A 356 -12.30 -1.04 12.00
CA CYS A 356 -13.12 -1.32 10.82
C CYS A 356 -12.37 -2.26 9.88
N VAL A 357 -13.09 -2.85 8.93
CA VAL A 357 -12.53 -3.77 7.94
C VAL A 357 -12.76 -3.17 6.55
N GLY A 358 -11.68 -3.06 5.76
CA GLY A 358 -11.73 -2.71 4.35
C GLY A 358 -11.51 -3.93 3.46
N TYR A 359 -12.06 -3.89 2.26
CA TYR A 359 -11.89 -4.91 1.25
C TYR A 359 -11.40 -4.31 -0.05
N GLY A 360 -10.49 -5.03 -0.69
CA GLY A 360 -9.95 -4.62 -1.97
C GLY A 360 -9.00 -5.65 -2.57
N MET A 361 -8.48 -5.32 -3.73
CA MET A 361 -7.51 -6.11 -4.48
C MET A 361 -6.62 -5.18 -5.31
N THR A 362 -5.45 -5.65 -5.69
CA THR A 362 -4.49 -4.85 -6.48
C THR A 362 -5.12 -4.27 -7.74
N GLU A 363 -5.99 -5.04 -8.38
CA GLU A 363 -6.70 -4.67 -9.61
C GLU A 363 -7.70 -3.50 -9.45
N CYS A 364 -7.92 -3.03 -8.20
CA CYS A 364 -8.77 -1.87 -7.88
C CYS A 364 -7.99 -0.71 -7.25
N GLY A 365 -6.68 -0.74 -7.25
CA GLY A 365 -5.75 0.31 -6.86
C GLY A 365 -5.74 0.85 -5.42
N PRO A 366 -6.11 0.15 -4.31
CA PRO A 366 -6.62 -1.21 -4.17
C PRO A 366 -8.09 -1.35 -3.70
N LEU A 367 -8.80 -0.27 -3.33
CA LEU A 367 -10.00 -0.32 -2.49
C LEU A 367 -11.29 -0.60 -3.26
N ILE A 368 -12.07 -1.55 -2.77
CA ILE A 368 -13.43 -1.83 -3.26
C ILE A 368 -14.49 -1.35 -2.26
N SER A 369 -14.27 -1.61 -0.97
CA SER A 369 -15.22 -1.20 0.06
C SER A 369 -14.58 -0.84 1.39
N TYR A 370 -15.20 0.09 2.10
CA TYR A 370 -14.82 0.58 3.41
C TYR A 370 -16.02 1.24 4.07
N SER A 371 -16.06 1.27 5.38
CA SER A 371 -16.92 2.14 6.17
C SER A 371 -16.15 2.65 7.37
N ASP A 372 -16.34 3.92 7.68
CA ASP A 372 -15.85 4.50 8.92
C ASP A 372 -16.40 3.74 10.14
N ARG A 373 -15.65 3.75 11.24
CA ARG A 373 -15.98 3.08 12.49
C ARG A 373 -17.42 3.36 12.98
N SER A 374 -17.92 4.57 12.79
CA SER A 374 -19.25 4.98 13.24
C SER A 374 -20.38 4.29 12.47
N THR A 375 -20.13 3.93 11.21
CA THR A 375 -21.09 3.31 10.31
C THR A 375 -20.77 1.84 10.00
N PHE A 376 -19.63 1.33 10.48
CA PHE A 376 -19.17 -0.02 10.21
C PHE A 376 -20.08 -1.10 10.82
N VAL A 377 -20.47 -2.04 9.97
CA VAL A 377 -21.30 -3.20 10.36
C VAL A 377 -20.41 -4.42 10.51
N LYS A 378 -20.45 -5.05 11.68
CA LYS A 378 -19.69 -6.27 11.99
C LYS A 378 -19.90 -7.37 10.94
N ASN A 379 -18.85 -8.11 10.65
CA ASN A 379 -18.73 -9.15 9.61
C ASN A 379 -18.93 -8.63 8.17
N SER A 380 -19.10 -7.32 7.95
CA SER A 380 -19.04 -6.72 6.63
C SER A 380 -17.64 -6.21 6.32
N CYS A 381 -17.43 -5.82 5.08
CA CYS A 381 -16.25 -5.06 4.64
C CYS A 381 -16.60 -3.58 4.37
N GLY A 382 -17.73 -3.11 4.94
CA GLY A 382 -18.21 -1.76 4.69
C GLY A 382 -19.00 -1.64 3.39
N ARG A 383 -19.22 -0.39 2.98
CA ARG A 383 -19.93 -0.02 1.75
C ARG A 383 -18.94 0.18 0.61
N ARG A 384 -19.42 0.16 -0.64
CA ARG A 384 -18.58 0.46 -1.82
C ARG A 384 -17.81 1.77 -1.64
N ALA A 385 -16.60 1.80 -2.13
CA ALA A 385 -15.76 3.00 -2.14
C ALA A 385 -16.15 3.90 -3.32
N GLU A 386 -17.13 4.78 -3.11
CA GLU A 386 -17.61 5.68 -4.17
C GLU A 386 -16.49 6.57 -4.75
N PRO A 387 -16.46 6.78 -6.09
CA PRO A 387 -17.50 6.49 -7.07
C PRO A 387 -17.47 5.07 -7.67
N LEU A 388 -16.66 4.15 -7.15
CA LEU A 388 -16.60 2.78 -7.64
C LEU A 388 -18.00 2.13 -7.56
N GLU A 389 -18.44 1.54 -8.65
CA GLU A 389 -19.65 0.74 -8.69
C GLU A 389 -19.35 -0.70 -8.27
N VAL A 390 -20.25 -1.31 -7.48
CA VAL A 390 -20.15 -2.70 -7.05
C VAL A 390 -21.47 -3.38 -7.26
N ARG A 391 -21.47 -4.56 -7.86
CA ARG A 391 -22.64 -5.46 -7.97
C ARG A 391 -22.29 -6.87 -7.49
N ILE A 392 -23.29 -7.61 -7.12
CA ILE A 392 -23.22 -9.05 -6.88
C ILE A 392 -23.89 -9.74 -8.06
N ASP A 393 -23.16 -10.60 -8.75
CA ASP A 393 -23.68 -11.40 -9.87
C ASP A 393 -24.61 -12.50 -9.35
N SER A 394 -25.86 -12.12 -9.08
CA SER A 394 -26.86 -12.97 -8.44
C SER A 394 -28.27 -12.50 -8.79
N LYS A 395 -29.24 -13.43 -8.84
CA LYS A 395 -30.66 -13.12 -8.99
C LYS A 395 -31.25 -12.37 -7.81
N ASP A 396 -30.75 -12.59 -6.62
CA ASP A 396 -31.07 -11.82 -5.39
C ASP A 396 -29.79 -11.53 -4.62
N PRO A 397 -29.15 -10.38 -4.87
CA PRO A 397 -27.85 -9.99 -4.25
C PRO A 397 -27.86 -9.94 -2.72
N ARG A 398 -29.05 -9.95 -2.10
CA ARG A 398 -29.20 -9.88 -0.65
C ARG A 398 -29.24 -11.25 0.03
N ARG A 399 -29.65 -12.28 -0.69
CA ARG A 399 -29.93 -13.62 -0.13
C ARG A 399 -29.14 -14.72 -0.81
N ILE A 400 -28.85 -14.56 -2.10
CA ILE A 400 -28.16 -15.57 -2.92
C ILE A 400 -26.74 -15.09 -3.15
N LEU A 401 -25.77 -15.94 -2.83
CA LEU A 401 -24.37 -15.65 -3.08
C LEU A 401 -24.12 -15.48 -4.57
N GLY A 402 -23.35 -14.46 -4.92
CA GLY A 402 -22.85 -14.24 -6.27
C GLY A 402 -21.44 -13.68 -6.24
N GLU A 403 -20.77 -13.67 -7.38
CA GLU A 403 -19.46 -13.06 -7.51
C GLU A 403 -19.57 -11.55 -7.33
N ILE A 404 -18.67 -10.99 -6.52
CA ILE A 404 -18.53 -9.54 -6.37
C ILE A 404 -17.86 -9.01 -7.63
N GLN A 405 -18.49 -8.04 -8.28
CA GLN A 405 -17.96 -7.39 -9.48
C GLN A 405 -17.92 -5.89 -9.27
N CYS A 406 -16.90 -5.22 -9.83
CA CYS A 406 -16.73 -3.78 -9.69
C CYS A 406 -16.38 -3.09 -11.02
N LYS A 407 -16.73 -1.79 -11.11
CA LYS A 407 -16.50 -0.96 -12.29
C LYS A 407 -16.27 0.49 -11.89
N GLY A 408 -15.35 1.18 -12.53
CA GLY A 408 -15.06 2.60 -12.30
C GLY A 408 -13.58 2.94 -12.39
N ASP A 409 -13.25 4.18 -12.05
CA ASP A 409 -11.92 4.76 -12.25
C ASP A 409 -10.81 4.07 -11.45
N ALA A 410 -11.15 3.47 -10.30
CA ALA A 410 -10.19 2.71 -9.48
C ALA A 410 -9.69 1.43 -10.15
N VAL A 411 -10.44 0.91 -11.15
CA VAL A 411 -10.15 -0.38 -11.79
C VAL A 411 -8.95 -0.28 -12.74
N MET A 412 -8.09 -1.30 -12.72
CA MET A 412 -6.94 -1.46 -13.61
C MET A 412 -7.31 -1.39 -15.08
N ILE A 413 -6.33 -1.12 -15.94
CA ILE A 413 -6.47 -1.26 -17.40
C ILE A 413 -6.52 -2.75 -17.78
N GLY A 414 -5.70 -3.58 -17.16
CA GLY A 414 -5.56 -5.00 -17.41
C GLY A 414 -4.28 -5.56 -16.85
N TYR A 415 -3.90 -6.74 -17.29
CA TYR A 415 -2.62 -7.36 -16.93
C TYR A 415 -1.56 -7.08 -18.00
N TYR A 416 -0.39 -6.64 -17.58
CA TYR A 416 0.71 -6.28 -18.46
C TYR A 416 1.08 -7.43 -19.40
N ARG A 417 1.02 -7.19 -20.70
CA ARG A 417 1.29 -8.18 -21.78
C ARG A 417 0.57 -9.52 -21.59
N ASN A 418 -0.64 -9.50 -21.05
CA ASN A 418 -1.46 -10.69 -20.87
C ASN A 418 -2.93 -10.41 -21.20
N GLU A 419 -3.22 -10.31 -22.48
CA GLU A 419 -4.58 -10.03 -22.97
C GLU A 419 -5.58 -11.15 -22.62
N GLU A 420 -5.15 -12.40 -22.65
CA GLU A 420 -6.01 -13.53 -22.34
C GLU A 420 -6.50 -13.44 -20.87
N ALA A 421 -5.57 -13.29 -19.92
CA ALA A 421 -5.94 -13.10 -18.52
C ALA A 421 -6.78 -11.83 -18.31
N THR A 422 -6.49 -10.75 -19.04
CA THR A 422 -7.28 -9.51 -18.98
C THR A 422 -8.71 -9.76 -19.44
N LYS A 423 -8.93 -10.34 -20.62
CA LYS A 423 -10.25 -10.68 -21.15
C LYS A 423 -11.01 -11.64 -20.24
N ALA A 424 -10.31 -12.63 -19.66
CA ALA A 424 -10.90 -13.57 -18.71
C ALA A 424 -11.36 -12.92 -17.39
N THR A 425 -10.74 -11.81 -17.00
CA THR A 425 -11.03 -11.13 -15.73
C THR A 425 -12.19 -10.14 -15.83
N PHE A 426 -12.51 -9.65 -17.02
CA PHE A 426 -13.66 -8.77 -17.24
C PHE A 426 -14.88 -9.52 -17.78
N THR A 427 -16.06 -9.01 -17.46
CA THR A 427 -17.32 -9.44 -18.08
C THR A 427 -17.47 -8.75 -19.45
N LYS A 428 -18.41 -9.23 -20.28
CA LYS A 428 -18.70 -8.63 -21.60
C LYS A 428 -19.15 -7.17 -21.51
N ASP A 429 -19.78 -6.77 -20.40
CA ASP A 429 -20.25 -5.40 -20.12
C ASP A 429 -19.24 -4.56 -19.31
N GLY A 430 -17.98 -5.05 -19.19
CA GLY A 430 -16.84 -4.28 -18.68
C GLY A 430 -16.73 -4.23 -17.14
N TRP A 431 -17.32 -5.18 -16.41
CA TRP A 431 -17.12 -5.30 -14.97
C TRP A 431 -15.92 -6.20 -14.65
N LEU A 432 -15.10 -5.76 -13.72
CA LEU A 432 -14.02 -6.58 -13.17
C LEU A 432 -14.61 -7.66 -12.27
N LYS A 433 -14.29 -8.91 -12.53
CA LYS A 433 -14.60 -10.07 -11.69
C LYS A 433 -13.55 -10.19 -10.59
N THR A 434 -13.97 -10.13 -9.32
CA THR A 434 -13.01 -10.16 -8.20
C THR A 434 -12.57 -11.58 -7.83
N GLY A 435 -13.32 -12.59 -8.25
CA GLY A 435 -13.14 -13.96 -7.80
C GLY A 435 -13.60 -14.20 -6.37
N ASP A 436 -14.19 -13.21 -5.71
CA ASP A 436 -14.76 -13.31 -4.36
C ASP A 436 -16.28 -13.41 -4.42
N MET A 437 -16.84 -14.29 -3.61
CA MET A 437 -18.28 -14.49 -3.48
C MET A 437 -18.83 -13.71 -2.28
N GLY A 438 -19.98 -13.09 -2.44
CA GLY A 438 -20.57 -12.29 -1.38
C GLY A 438 -22.05 -12.00 -1.55
N ILE A 439 -22.57 -11.21 -0.61
CA ILE A 439 -23.89 -10.60 -0.62
C ILE A 439 -23.78 -9.13 -0.24
N ILE A 440 -24.80 -8.35 -0.57
CA ILE A 440 -24.93 -6.94 -0.17
C ILE A 440 -26.24 -6.74 0.58
N ASP A 441 -26.22 -6.05 1.73
CA ASP A 441 -27.45 -5.78 2.48
C ASP A 441 -28.24 -4.57 1.95
N LYS A 442 -29.40 -4.28 2.55
CA LYS A 442 -30.23 -3.12 2.17
C LYS A 442 -29.56 -1.76 2.36
N LYS A 443 -28.50 -1.70 3.18
CA LYS A 443 -27.75 -0.48 3.49
C LYS A 443 -26.49 -0.35 2.63
N GLY A 444 -26.25 -1.31 1.74
CA GLY A 444 -25.07 -1.34 0.86
C GLY A 444 -23.82 -1.95 1.49
N ASN A 445 -23.90 -2.59 2.67
CA ASN A 445 -22.75 -3.26 3.26
C ASN A 445 -22.46 -4.57 2.53
N ILE A 446 -21.20 -4.81 2.20
CA ILE A 446 -20.72 -5.99 1.47
C ILE A 446 -20.23 -7.02 2.48
N PHE A 447 -20.68 -8.27 2.31
CA PHE A 447 -20.27 -9.41 3.13
C PHE A 447 -19.62 -10.47 2.25
N ILE A 448 -18.31 -10.65 2.39
CA ILE A 448 -17.56 -11.69 1.69
C ILE A 448 -17.81 -13.03 2.36
N LYS A 449 -18.02 -14.08 1.56
CA LYS A 449 -18.35 -15.44 2.02
C LYS A 449 -17.34 -16.49 1.58
N GLY A 450 -16.45 -16.18 0.64
CA GLY A 450 -15.43 -17.09 0.17
C GLY A 450 -14.85 -16.71 -1.18
N ARG A 451 -14.02 -17.58 -1.72
CA ARG A 451 -13.46 -17.48 -3.08
C ARG A 451 -14.22 -18.37 -4.04
N CYS A 452 -14.47 -17.90 -5.26
CA CYS A 452 -15.13 -18.68 -6.32
C CYS A 452 -14.43 -20.04 -6.55
N LYS A 453 -13.07 -20.05 -6.55
CA LYS A 453 -12.27 -21.24 -6.78
C LYS A 453 -12.30 -22.27 -5.64
N ASN A 454 -12.67 -21.84 -4.42
CA ASN A 454 -12.68 -22.68 -3.22
C ASN A 454 -14.10 -23.19 -2.87
N MET A 455 -15.10 -22.80 -3.64
CA MET A 455 -16.48 -23.22 -3.39
C MET A 455 -16.78 -24.52 -4.14
N ILE A 456 -17.09 -25.56 -3.40
CA ILE A 456 -17.55 -26.84 -3.94
C ILE A 456 -19.05 -26.74 -4.12
N LEU A 457 -19.52 -26.85 -5.36
CA LEU A 457 -20.95 -27.00 -5.64
C LEU A 457 -21.37 -28.41 -5.26
N SER A 458 -22.33 -28.52 -4.33
CA SER A 458 -22.98 -29.80 -4.09
C SER A 458 -23.75 -30.26 -5.34
N ALA A 459 -24.04 -31.55 -5.46
CA ALA A 459 -24.83 -32.10 -6.55
C ALA A 459 -26.24 -31.50 -6.65
N SER A 460 -26.71 -30.83 -5.59
CA SER A 460 -27.98 -30.10 -5.53
C SER A 460 -27.87 -28.61 -5.88
N GLY A 461 -26.67 -28.14 -6.32
CA GLY A 461 -26.45 -26.74 -6.65
C GLY A 461 -26.31 -25.80 -5.44
N GLN A 462 -26.21 -26.32 -4.22
CA GLN A 462 -25.91 -25.54 -3.03
C GLN A 462 -24.41 -25.39 -2.84
N ASN A 463 -23.98 -24.20 -2.52
CA ASN A 463 -22.58 -23.92 -2.17
C ASN A 463 -22.29 -24.51 -0.77
N ILE A 464 -21.29 -25.38 -0.69
CA ILE A 464 -20.75 -25.94 0.55
C ILE A 464 -19.44 -25.20 0.89
#